data_406e0e6fe1c2ecf2ddbed2b5c317c73e
#
_entry.id   406e0e6fe1c2ecf2ddbed2b5c317c73e
#
_cell.length_a   1.000
_cell.length_b   1.000
_cell.length_c   1.000
_cell.angle_alpha   90.00
_cell.angle_beta   90.00
_cell.angle_gamma   90.00
#
_symmetry.space_group_name_H-M   'P 1'
#
loop_
_entity.id
_entity.type
_entity.pdbx_description
1 polymer ?
#
loop_
_entity_poly.entity_id
_entity_poly.type
_entity_poly.pdbx_seq_one_letter_code
_entity_poly.pdbx_strand_id
1 'polypeptide(L)'
;TAMQDPASGPDVYMTLGGAKTKDMVDAGQAMDLTDKISDTVKKQMSSALESVSYDGKVYGVPVTVQPGGIWYSKDLFKQAGIDAAPTTFSELKTDVQKLRSAGIDPIALGGKDAWPVGHWYYWLSMRECSPKAYAKGVNDKDFSDSCWTKAGDDLKDLLDANAFNEGFLTTTA
;
A
#
# COMPACT_ATOMS: atom_id res chain seq x y z
N THR A 1 16.84 -10.39 13.65
CA THR A 1 17.12 -10.25 12.20
C THR A 1 18.62 -10.02 11.97
N ALA A 2 19.12 -10.31 10.75
CA ALA A 2 20.56 -10.15 10.43
C ALA A 2 21.09 -8.71 10.65
N MET A 3 20.20 -7.70 10.67
CA MET A 3 20.55 -6.29 10.92
C MET A 3 20.69 -5.92 12.42
N GLN A 4 20.44 -6.84 13.35
CA GLN A 4 20.53 -6.53 14.79
C GLN A 4 21.95 -6.60 15.33
N ASP A 5 22.86 -7.25 14.59
CA ASP A 5 24.27 -7.31 14.93
C ASP A 5 25.09 -6.53 13.86
N PRO A 6 25.59 -5.32 14.17
CA PRO A 6 26.38 -4.53 13.23
C PRO A 6 27.68 -5.20 12.78
N ALA A 7 28.20 -6.15 13.57
CA ALA A 7 29.47 -6.81 13.24
C ALA A 7 29.32 -7.96 12.23
N SER A 8 28.11 -8.51 12.10
CA SER A 8 27.81 -9.64 11.20
C SER A 8 26.67 -9.36 10.22
N GLY A 9 26.14 -8.15 10.22
CA GLY A 9 25.11 -7.73 9.29
C GLY A 9 25.60 -7.64 7.84
N PRO A 10 24.70 -7.72 6.85
CA PRO A 10 25.08 -7.59 5.45
C PRO A 10 25.44 -6.14 5.12
N ASP A 11 26.44 -5.94 4.26
CA ASP A 11 26.85 -4.62 3.75
C ASP A 11 25.76 -4.00 2.84
N VAL A 12 25.00 -4.86 2.15
CA VAL A 12 23.89 -4.45 1.24
C VAL A 12 22.69 -5.35 1.50
N TYR A 13 21.51 -4.73 1.62
CA TYR A 13 20.27 -5.46 1.86
C TYR A 13 19.09 -4.84 1.08
N MET A 14 18.09 -5.64 0.84
CA MET A 14 16.82 -5.19 0.26
C MET A 14 15.81 -4.89 1.36
N THR A 15 15.11 -3.77 1.23
CA THR A 15 14.02 -3.38 2.11
C THR A 15 12.92 -2.67 1.32
N LEU A 16 11.76 -2.53 1.93
CA LEU A 16 10.70 -1.67 1.39
C LEU A 16 10.98 -0.22 1.80
N GLY A 17 10.71 0.73 0.91
CA GLY A 17 10.73 2.16 1.23
C GLY A 17 9.69 2.53 2.31
N GLY A 18 9.65 3.78 2.72
CA GLY A 18 8.75 4.26 3.76
C GLY A 18 9.20 3.86 5.17
N ALA A 19 8.27 3.60 6.08
CA ALA A 19 8.53 3.40 7.50
C ALA A 19 9.62 2.37 7.82
N LYS A 20 9.71 1.27 7.04
CA LYS A 20 10.75 0.24 7.27
C LYS A 20 12.17 0.75 7.03
N THR A 21 12.36 1.54 5.98
CA THR A 21 13.66 2.17 5.74
C THR A 21 13.93 3.25 6.77
N LYS A 22 12.92 4.03 7.16
CA LYS A 22 13.05 5.05 8.20
C LYS A 22 13.49 4.44 9.54
N ASP A 23 12.89 3.34 9.97
CA ASP A 23 13.28 2.67 11.21
C ASP A 23 14.78 2.26 11.20
N MET A 24 15.32 1.84 10.05
CA MET A 24 16.74 1.53 9.89
C MET A 24 17.63 2.77 9.90
N VAL A 25 17.17 3.88 9.32
CA VAL A 25 17.86 5.17 9.37
C VAL A 25 17.94 5.68 10.81
N ASP A 26 16.82 5.66 11.53
CA ASP A 26 16.74 6.09 12.92
C ASP A 26 17.61 5.22 13.86
N ALA A 27 17.76 3.93 13.52
CA ALA A 27 18.65 3.00 14.22
C ALA A 27 20.13 3.14 13.83
N GLY A 28 20.49 4.03 12.91
CA GLY A 28 21.87 4.21 12.41
C GLY A 28 22.38 3.03 11.57
N GLN A 29 21.49 2.21 11.02
CA GLN A 29 21.81 1.00 10.25
C GLN A 29 21.80 1.24 8.72
N ALA A 30 21.51 2.45 8.28
CA ALA A 30 21.49 2.84 6.88
C ALA A 30 22.49 3.97 6.62
N MET A 31 23.32 3.80 5.61
CA MET A 31 24.32 4.81 5.21
C MET A 31 23.68 5.90 4.36
N ASP A 32 24.06 7.15 4.60
CA ASP A 32 23.74 8.28 3.74
C ASP A 32 24.40 8.11 2.35
N LEU A 33 23.57 7.99 1.32
CA LEU A 33 23.99 7.79 -0.08
C LEU A 33 23.84 9.06 -0.93
N THR A 34 23.49 10.21 -0.34
CA THR A 34 23.13 11.43 -1.06
C THR A 34 24.17 11.82 -2.11
N ASP A 35 25.45 11.81 -1.75
CA ASP A 35 26.56 12.15 -2.64
C ASP A 35 27.19 10.93 -3.35
N LYS A 36 26.64 9.76 -3.13
CA LYS A 36 27.16 8.49 -3.69
C LYS A 36 26.33 7.99 -4.87
N ILE A 37 25.15 8.57 -5.10
CA ILE A 37 24.27 8.23 -6.20
C ILE A 37 24.47 9.22 -7.34
N SER A 38 24.70 8.70 -8.55
CA SER A 38 24.89 9.54 -9.73
C SER A 38 23.64 10.37 -10.07
N ASP A 39 23.86 11.54 -10.69
CA ASP A 39 22.75 12.41 -11.12
C ASP A 39 21.84 11.73 -12.14
N THR A 40 22.37 10.80 -12.94
CA THR A 40 21.58 9.98 -13.86
C THR A 40 20.56 9.14 -13.09
N VAL A 41 20.98 8.44 -12.03
CA VAL A 41 20.09 7.63 -11.19
C VAL A 41 19.08 8.54 -10.47
N LYS A 42 19.51 9.66 -9.89
CA LYS A 42 18.61 10.62 -9.24
C LYS A 42 17.54 11.11 -10.20
N LYS A 43 17.88 11.42 -11.43
CA LYS A 43 16.94 11.88 -12.46
C LYS A 43 15.96 10.77 -12.89
N GLN A 44 16.45 9.56 -13.10
CA GLN A 44 15.62 8.42 -13.53
C GLN A 44 14.65 7.95 -12.45
N MET A 45 15.03 8.03 -11.18
CA MET A 45 14.28 7.53 -10.03
C MET A 45 13.58 8.64 -9.21
N SER A 46 13.48 9.86 -9.74
CA SER A 46 13.13 11.08 -9.01
C SER A 46 11.98 10.92 -7.98
N SER A 47 10.82 10.44 -8.41
CA SER A 47 9.68 10.22 -7.50
C SER A 47 9.83 8.99 -6.59
N ALA A 48 10.53 7.95 -7.06
CA ALA A 48 10.76 6.75 -6.27
C ALA A 48 11.78 6.98 -5.13
N LEU A 49 12.72 7.91 -5.32
CA LEU A 49 13.69 8.28 -4.28
C LEU A 49 13.02 8.88 -3.03
N GLU A 50 11.85 9.49 -3.15
CA GLU A 50 11.10 10.03 -2.00
C GLU A 50 10.84 8.95 -0.95
N SER A 51 10.57 7.71 -1.38
CA SER A 51 10.28 6.60 -0.47
C SER A 51 11.48 6.13 0.37
N VAL A 52 12.68 6.53 0.00
CA VAL A 52 13.94 6.17 0.68
C VAL A 52 14.75 7.42 1.07
N SER A 53 14.08 8.59 1.11
CA SER A 53 14.67 9.88 1.47
C SER A 53 14.07 10.39 2.77
N TYR A 54 14.91 10.79 3.71
CA TYR A 54 14.52 11.32 5.02
C TYR A 54 15.43 12.49 5.38
N ASP A 55 14.85 13.57 5.88
CA ASP A 55 15.56 14.79 6.29
C ASP A 55 16.51 15.33 5.22
N GLY A 56 16.07 15.28 3.95
CA GLY A 56 16.84 15.76 2.79
C GLY A 56 17.98 14.85 2.35
N LYS A 57 18.13 13.66 2.93
CA LYS A 57 19.17 12.67 2.61
C LYS A 57 18.57 11.42 2.00
N VAL A 58 19.34 10.77 1.12
CA VAL A 58 18.94 9.55 0.43
C VAL A 58 19.63 8.35 1.07
N TYR A 59 18.88 7.32 1.45
CA TYR A 59 19.40 6.14 2.16
C TYR A 59 19.22 4.83 1.40
N GLY A 60 18.75 4.90 0.17
CA GLY A 60 18.58 3.70 -0.65
C GLY A 60 18.44 4.02 -2.13
N VAL A 61 18.56 3.00 -2.96
CA VAL A 61 18.31 3.10 -4.41
C VAL A 61 17.13 2.19 -4.74
N PRO A 62 15.99 2.74 -5.22
CA PRO A 62 14.86 1.93 -5.67
C PRO A 62 15.27 1.05 -6.86
N VAL A 63 15.07 -0.26 -6.75
CA VAL A 63 15.36 -1.19 -7.86
C VAL A 63 14.10 -1.56 -8.65
N THR A 64 12.94 -1.41 -8.02
CA THR A 64 11.63 -1.64 -8.66
C THR A 64 10.61 -0.64 -8.12
N VAL A 65 9.70 -0.23 -9.00
CA VAL A 65 8.49 0.51 -8.63
C VAL A 65 7.31 -0.30 -9.15
N GLN A 66 6.44 -0.71 -8.23
CA GLN A 66 5.26 -1.48 -8.58
C GLN A 66 4.02 -0.59 -8.47
N PRO A 67 3.32 -0.32 -9.59
CA PRO A 67 2.07 0.39 -9.51
C PRO A 67 1.03 -0.50 -8.82
N GLY A 68 0.35 0.07 -7.82
CA GLY A 68 -0.79 -0.58 -7.19
C GLY A 68 -2.09 -0.13 -7.85
N GLY A 69 -3.08 -1.02 -7.89
CA GLY A 69 -4.38 -0.72 -8.47
C GLY A 69 -5.34 -1.90 -8.33
N ILE A 70 -6.58 -1.68 -8.71
CA ILE A 70 -7.59 -2.74 -8.80
C ILE A 70 -7.57 -3.31 -10.21
N TRP A 71 -7.29 -4.58 -10.33
CA TRP A 71 -7.40 -5.33 -11.58
C TRP A 71 -8.79 -5.95 -11.65
N TYR A 72 -9.48 -5.83 -12.79
CA TYR A 72 -10.82 -6.35 -12.95
C TYR A 72 -10.98 -7.16 -14.25
N SER A 73 -11.85 -8.18 -14.19
CA SER A 73 -12.23 -8.97 -15.35
C SER A 73 -13.35 -8.26 -16.10
N LYS A 74 -13.07 -7.86 -17.35
CA LYS A 74 -14.08 -7.24 -18.22
C LYS A 74 -15.24 -8.19 -18.52
N ASP A 75 -14.97 -9.50 -18.61
CA ASP A 75 -16.01 -10.49 -18.91
C ASP A 75 -16.96 -10.67 -17.72
N LEU A 76 -16.43 -10.75 -16.49
CA LEU A 76 -17.25 -10.82 -15.28
C LEU A 76 -18.05 -9.53 -15.06
N PHE A 77 -17.46 -8.37 -15.34
CA PHE A 77 -18.17 -7.09 -15.29
C PHE A 77 -19.35 -7.08 -16.26
N LYS A 78 -19.11 -7.48 -17.53
CA LYS A 78 -20.15 -7.58 -18.53
C LYS A 78 -21.25 -8.56 -18.11
N GLN A 79 -20.90 -9.71 -17.53
CA GLN A 79 -21.86 -10.69 -17.03
C GLN A 79 -22.74 -10.11 -15.91
N ALA A 80 -22.19 -9.24 -15.07
CA ALA A 80 -22.90 -8.55 -14.00
C ALA A 80 -23.61 -7.25 -14.46
N GLY A 81 -23.58 -6.90 -15.75
CA GLY A 81 -24.16 -5.67 -16.28
C GLY A 81 -23.42 -4.40 -15.85
N ILE A 82 -22.07 -4.50 -15.75
CA ILE A 82 -21.20 -3.37 -15.43
C ILE A 82 -20.42 -3.00 -16.69
N ASP A 83 -20.66 -1.81 -17.21
CA ASP A 83 -20.10 -1.36 -18.49
C ASP A 83 -18.72 -0.70 -18.36
N ALA A 84 -18.39 -0.16 -17.19
CA ALA A 84 -17.15 0.57 -16.94
C ALA A 84 -16.62 0.30 -15.53
N ALA A 85 -15.31 0.52 -15.35
CA ALA A 85 -14.69 0.46 -14.02
C ALA A 85 -15.22 1.60 -13.13
N PRO A 86 -15.42 1.36 -11.82
CA PRO A 86 -15.85 2.38 -10.89
C PRO A 86 -14.79 3.48 -10.74
N THR A 87 -15.23 4.73 -10.70
CA THR A 87 -14.38 5.91 -10.51
C THR A 87 -14.47 6.47 -9.10
N THR A 88 -15.49 6.06 -8.35
CA THR A 88 -15.76 6.48 -6.98
C THR A 88 -15.94 5.27 -6.05
N PHE A 89 -15.76 5.48 -4.75
CA PHE A 89 -16.02 4.43 -3.75
C PHE A 89 -17.50 4.01 -3.73
N SER A 90 -18.42 4.96 -3.97
CA SER A 90 -19.85 4.65 -4.07
C SER A 90 -20.18 3.77 -5.27
N GLU A 91 -19.55 4.02 -6.42
CA GLU A 91 -19.69 3.18 -7.61
C GLU A 91 -19.11 1.79 -7.36
N LEU A 92 -17.94 1.68 -6.70
CA LEU A 92 -17.38 0.39 -6.31
C LEU A 92 -18.36 -0.41 -5.45
N LYS A 93 -19.00 0.20 -4.44
CA LYS A 93 -20.01 -0.48 -3.62
C LYS A 93 -21.23 -0.93 -4.45
N THR A 94 -21.65 -0.12 -5.41
CA THR A 94 -22.74 -0.47 -6.34
C THR A 94 -22.35 -1.67 -7.21
N ASP A 95 -21.14 -1.70 -7.73
CA ASP A 95 -20.65 -2.79 -8.56
C ASP A 95 -20.44 -4.09 -7.76
N VAL A 96 -20.03 -4.00 -6.49
CA VAL A 96 -20.03 -5.12 -5.54
C VAL A 96 -21.42 -5.76 -5.45
N GLN A 97 -22.48 -4.96 -5.32
CA GLN A 97 -23.84 -5.49 -5.25
C GLN A 97 -24.29 -6.16 -6.56
N LYS A 98 -23.94 -5.59 -7.73
CA LYS A 98 -24.24 -6.19 -9.03
C LYS A 98 -23.54 -7.54 -9.21
N LEU A 99 -22.24 -7.61 -8.88
CA LEU A 99 -21.47 -8.85 -8.94
C LEU A 99 -22.05 -9.93 -8.02
N ARG A 100 -22.37 -9.57 -6.77
CA ARG A 100 -23.04 -10.50 -5.83
C ARG A 100 -24.38 -11.00 -6.38
N SER A 101 -25.19 -10.10 -6.94
CA SER A 101 -26.49 -10.47 -7.52
C SER A 101 -26.36 -11.40 -8.73
N ALA A 102 -25.23 -11.34 -9.43
CA ALA A 102 -24.88 -12.24 -10.53
C ALA A 102 -24.23 -13.55 -10.07
N GLY A 103 -24.07 -13.78 -8.75
CA GLY A 103 -23.40 -14.96 -8.20
C GLY A 103 -21.89 -14.97 -8.36
N ILE A 104 -21.29 -13.79 -8.53
CA ILE A 104 -19.85 -13.60 -8.73
C ILE A 104 -19.25 -13.01 -7.45
N ASP A 105 -18.14 -13.57 -6.99
CA ASP A 105 -17.36 -12.96 -5.91
C ASP A 105 -16.76 -11.62 -6.39
N PRO A 106 -17.13 -10.46 -5.77
CA PRO A 106 -16.74 -9.16 -6.32
C PRO A 106 -15.25 -8.90 -6.28
N ILE A 107 -14.60 -9.27 -5.17
CA ILE A 107 -13.19 -9.01 -4.91
C ILE A 107 -12.54 -10.30 -4.40
N ALA A 108 -11.54 -10.80 -5.13
CA ALA A 108 -10.70 -11.89 -4.67
C ALA A 108 -9.65 -11.35 -3.69
N LEU A 109 -9.63 -11.91 -2.48
CA LEU A 109 -8.70 -11.51 -1.42
C LEU A 109 -8.18 -12.75 -0.69
N GLY A 110 -6.85 -12.88 -0.60
CA GLY A 110 -6.16 -13.85 0.26
C GLY A 110 -5.77 -13.19 1.57
N GLY A 111 -6.63 -13.27 2.59
CA GLY A 111 -6.46 -12.54 3.85
C GLY A 111 -5.69 -13.28 4.94
N LYS A 112 -5.39 -14.58 4.75
CA LYS A 112 -4.70 -15.41 5.75
C LYS A 112 -3.34 -14.84 6.16
N ASP A 113 -2.62 -14.28 5.19
CA ASP A 113 -1.28 -13.74 5.40
C ASP A 113 -1.29 -12.28 5.90
N ALA A 114 -2.44 -11.72 6.21
CA ALA A 114 -2.73 -10.38 6.73
C ALA A 114 -2.33 -9.22 5.79
N TRP A 115 -1.19 -9.28 5.09
CA TRP A 115 -0.70 -8.17 4.27
C TRP A 115 -1.65 -7.77 3.13
N PRO A 116 -2.39 -8.68 2.44
CA PRO A 116 -3.33 -8.26 1.40
C PRO A 116 -4.51 -7.43 1.95
N VAL A 117 -4.99 -7.77 3.15
CA VAL A 117 -6.01 -6.96 3.85
C VAL A 117 -5.44 -5.60 4.23
N GLY A 118 -4.17 -5.56 4.68
CA GLY A 118 -3.45 -4.33 4.98
C GLY A 118 -3.35 -3.40 3.76
N HIS A 119 -3.23 -3.92 2.54
CA HIS A 119 -3.24 -3.11 1.32
C HIS A 119 -4.57 -2.39 1.10
N TRP A 120 -5.72 -3.00 1.41
CA TRP A 120 -7.02 -2.33 1.32
C TRP A 120 -7.11 -1.14 2.27
N TYR A 121 -6.73 -1.31 3.53
CA TYR A 121 -6.67 -0.20 4.48
C TYR A 121 -5.70 0.89 4.05
N TYR A 122 -4.52 0.52 3.55
CA TYR A 122 -3.53 1.44 3.01
C TYR A 122 -4.09 2.30 1.86
N TRP A 123 -4.74 1.69 0.86
CA TRP A 123 -5.32 2.42 -0.27
C TRP A 123 -6.47 3.34 0.16
N LEU A 124 -7.33 2.88 1.06
CA LEU A 124 -8.41 3.71 1.61
C LEU A 124 -7.84 4.88 2.41
N SER A 125 -6.80 4.66 3.23
CA SER A 125 -6.12 5.74 3.96
C SER A 125 -5.53 6.79 3.02
N MET A 126 -4.91 6.38 1.92
CA MET A 126 -4.38 7.33 0.92
C MET A 126 -5.46 8.15 0.21
N ARG A 127 -6.69 7.65 0.15
CA ARG A 127 -7.83 8.38 -0.42
C ARG A 127 -8.46 9.35 0.57
N GLU A 128 -8.55 8.96 1.82
CA GLU A 128 -9.23 9.73 2.86
C GLU A 128 -8.32 10.78 3.51
N CYS A 129 -7.04 10.48 3.66
CA CYS A 129 -6.08 11.38 4.28
C CYS A 129 -5.51 12.39 3.28
N SER A 130 -5.38 13.65 3.72
CA SER A 130 -4.54 14.60 3.00
C SER A 130 -3.08 14.12 2.96
N PRO A 131 -2.27 14.50 1.94
CA PRO A 131 -0.86 14.13 1.90
C PRO A 131 -0.11 14.49 3.20
N LYS A 132 -0.47 15.60 3.85
CA LYS A 132 0.13 16.03 5.11
C LYS A 132 -0.24 15.11 6.28
N ALA A 133 -1.51 14.75 6.43
CA ALA A 133 -1.97 13.83 7.48
C ALA A 133 -1.38 12.43 7.29
N TYR A 134 -1.34 11.96 6.02
CA TYR A 134 -0.73 10.70 5.68
C TYR A 134 0.77 10.66 6.02
N ALA A 135 1.53 11.70 5.63
CA ALA A 135 2.95 11.80 5.95
C ALA A 135 3.21 11.82 7.46
N LYS A 136 2.38 12.52 8.27
CA LYS A 136 2.48 12.49 9.73
C LYS A 136 2.28 11.09 10.30
N GLY A 137 1.27 10.36 9.84
CA GLY A 137 1.05 8.97 10.27
C GLY A 137 2.25 8.08 9.98
N VAL A 138 2.80 8.16 8.77
CA VAL A 138 3.92 7.31 8.35
C VAL A 138 5.24 7.70 9.03
N ASN A 139 5.56 9.00 9.09
CA ASN A 139 6.87 9.48 9.56
C ASN A 139 6.91 9.65 11.07
N ASP A 140 5.84 10.23 11.66
CA ASP A 140 5.81 10.63 13.07
C ASP A 140 5.00 9.65 13.93
N LYS A 141 4.37 8.62 13.30
CA LYS A 141 3.44 7.67 13.95
C LYS A 141 2.24 8.39 14.60
N ASP A 142 1.88 9.58 14.06
CA ASP A 142 0.74 10.39 14.48
C ASP A 142 -0.51 10.04 13.67
N PHE A 143 -1.37 9.19 14.23
CA PHE A 143 -2.65 8.74 13.67
C PHE A 143 -3.85 9.46 14.28
N SER A 144 -3.67 10.67 14.83
CA SER A 144 -4.73 11.43 15.49
C SER A 144 -5.76 12.04 14.53
N ASP A 145 -5.45 12.17 13.23
CA ASP A 145 -6.39 12.69 12.24
C ASP A 145 -7.53 11.70 11.99
N SER A 146 -8.78 12.21 11.90
CA SER A 146 -9.98 11.40 11.71
C SER A 146 -10.02 10.64 10.37
N CYS A 147 -9.17 11.00 9.41
CA CYS A 147 -9.09 10.31 8.12
C CYS A 147 -8.71 8.83 8.28
N TRP A 148 -7.94 8.48 9.29
CA TRP A 148 -7.56 7.09 9.59
C TRP A 148 -8.76 6.26 10.05
N THR A 149 -9.61 6.82 10.90
CA THR A 149 -10.86 6.17 11.31
C THR A 149 -11.79 6.01 10.11
N LYS A 150 -11.93 7.07 9.30
CA LYS A 150 -12.76 7.03 8.11
C LYS A 150 -12.33 5.96 7.11
N ALA A 151 -11.03 5.78 6.89
CA ALA A 151 -10.51 4.68 6.07
C ALA A 151 -10.88 3.30 6.64
N GLY A 152 -10.91 3.17 7.98
CA GLY A 152 -11.39 1.97 8.65
C GLY A 152 -12.89 1.72 8.44
N ASP A 153 -13.70 2.79 8.50
CA ASP A 153 -15.12 2.73 8.24
C ASP A 153 -15.42 2.33 6.79
N ASP A 154 -14.67 2.88 5.82
CA ASP A 154 -14.78 2.49 4.41
C ASP A 154 -14.44 1.01 4.19
N LEU A 155 -13.40 0.48 4.87
CA LEU A 155 -13.09 -0.94 4.83
C LEU A 155 -14.21 -1.79 5.45
N LYS A 156 -14.77 -1.32 6.57
CA LYS A 156 -15.90 -1.96 7.20
C LYS A 156 -17.12 -1.98 6.28
N ASP A 157 -17.40 -0.90 5.56
CA ASP A 157 -18.47 -0.83 4.56
C ASP A 157 -18.33 -1.91 3.47
N LEU A 158 -17.11 -2.18 2.99
CA LEU A 158 -16.85 -3.27 2.04
C LEU A 158 -17.08 -4.65 2.66
N LEU A 159 -16.70 -4.84 3.92
CA LEU A 159 -16.97 -6.09 4.67
C LEU A 159 -18.47 -6.31 4.85
N ASP A 160 -19.19 -5.29 5.28
CA ASP A 160 -20.65 -5.34 5.49
C ASP A 160 -21.41 -5.58 4.17
N ALA A 161 -20.85 -5.10 3.04
CA ALA A 161 -21.38 -5.35 1.70
C ALA A 161 -21.03 -6.75 1.16
N ASN A 162 -20.34 -7.60 1.92
CA ASN A 162 -19.79 -8.88 1.48
C ASN A 162 -18.95 -8.74 0.20
N ALA A 163 -18.08 -7.73 0.14
CA ALA A 163 -17.31 -7.44 -1.06
C ALA A 163 -16.25 -8.51 -1.38
N PHE A 164 -15.77 -9.25 -0.38
CA PHE A 164 -14.68 -10.23 -0.54
C PHE A 164 -15.23 -11.66 -0.72
N ASN A 165 -14.44 -12.54 -1.33
CA ASN A 165 -14.78 -13.95 -1.50
C ASN A 165 -15.03 -14.65 -0.17
N GLU A 166 -15.82 -15.71 -0.20
CA GLU A 166 -16.04 -16.55 0.98
C GLU A 166 -14.71 -17.11 1.50
N GLY A 167 -14.55 -17.14 2.82
CA GLY A 167 -13.34 -17.67 3.47
C GLY A 167 -12.07 -16.86 3.23
N PHE A 168 -12.15 -15.61 2.80
CA PHE A 168 -10.98 -14.78 2.47
C PHE A 168 -9.94 -14.71 3.60
N LEU A 169 -10.34 -14.75 4.89
CA LEU A 169 -9.41 -14.74 6.03
C LEU A 169 -8.60 -16.03 6.18
N THR A 170 -9.00 -17.11 5.53
CA THR A 170 -8.30 -18.40 5.54
C THR A 170 -7.65 -18.73 4.19
N THR A 171 -7.92 -17.95 3.18
CA THR A 171 -7.32 -18.05 1.84
C THR A 171 -5.94 -17.42 1.84
N THR A 172 -4.92 -18.12 1.35
CA THR A 172 -3.56 -17.59 1.15
C THR A 172 -3.52 -16.57 0.01
N ALA A 173 -2.52 -15.68 0.04
CA ALA A 173 -2.29 -14.69 -1.01
C ALA A 173 -1.75 -15.32 -2.30
#